data_10a39dc5a133b15d9c8a7ed74e29eb53
#
_entry.id   10a39dc5a133b15d9c8a7ed74e29eb53
#
_cell.length_a   1.000
_cell.length_b   1.000
_cell.length_c   1.000
_cell.angle_alpha   90.00
_cell.angle_beta   90.00
_cell.angle_gamma   90.00
#
_symmetry.space_group_name_H-M   'P 1'
#
loop_
_entity.id
_entity.type
_entity.pdbx_description
1 polymer ?
#
loop_
_entity_poly.entity_id
_entity_poly.type
_entity_poly.pdbx_seq_one_letter_code
_entity_poly.pdbx_strand_id
1 'polypeptide(L)'
;MIIKKIIDYFEKKYRAQKYWEKKGLKCGASCEIYEGASFGSEPYLITLGNHVRVNTGVFFVTHDGGTWVLRGLNNNQYKDIDLFGTINVGDNVHIGTNAIIMPGVNIGNNCIIGCGAIVTHDIPDNCIAAGVPARVIESIDQYSEKHKESFLHTKLLTSTEKKEYLLNLRKK
;
A
#
# COMPACT_ATOMS: atom_id res chain seq x y z
N MET A 1 -13.24 26.82 9.76
CA MET A 1 -12.08 25.91 9.99
C MET A 1 -12.51 24.53 10.52
N ILE A 2 -13.41 24.43 11.52
CA ILE A 2 -13.87 23.15 12.10
C ILE A 2 -14.64 22.30 11.08
N ILE A 3 -15.59 22.86 10.35
CA ILE A 3 -16.43 22.14 9.35
C ILE A 3 -15.54 21.47 8.27
N LYS A 4 -14.50 22.15 7.79
CA LYS A 4 -13.56 21.57 6.82
C LYS A 4 -12.83 20.36 7.38
N LYS A 5 -12.37 20.41 8.64
CA LYS A 5 -11.73 19.26 9.32
C LYS A 5 -12.68 18.07 9.47
N ILE A 6 -13.96 18.32 9.75
CA ILE A 6 -14.98 17.29 9.84
C ILE A 6 -15.22 16.64 8.48
N ILE A 7 -15.38 17.43 7.41
CA ILE A 7 -15.55 16.93 6.05
C ILE A 7 -14.33 16.11 5.62
N ASP A 8 -13.12 16.63 5.84
CA ASP A 8 -11.86 15.93 5.53
C ASP A 8 -11.76 14.58 6.28
N TYR A 9 -12.19 14.54 7.54
CA TYR A 9 -12.22 13.30 8.32
C TYR A 9 -13.17 12.27 7.71
N PHE A 10 -14.40 12.68 7.36
CA PHE A 10 -15.38 11.77 6.74
C PHE A 10 -14.95 11.33 5.32
N GLU A 11 -14.40 12.23 4.51
CA GLU A 11 -13.88 11.85 3.19
C GLU A 11 -12.73 10.86 3.31
N LYS A 12 -11.76 11.11 4.21
CA LYS A 12 -10.64 10.19 4.45
C LYS A 12 -11.12 8.82 4.93
N LYS A 13 -12.18 8.78 5.75
CA LYS A 13 -12.73 7.55 6.29
C LYS A 13 -13.54 6.74 5.29
N TYR A 14 -14.44 7.39 4.54
CA TYR A 14 -15.43 6.70 3.71
C TYR A 14 -15.18 6.81 2.21
N ARG A 15 -14.24 7.66 1.78
CA ARG A 15 -13.88 7.92 0.38
C ARG A 15 -12.36 8.12 0.25
N ALA A 16 -11.58 7.24 0.85
CA ALA A 16 -10.13 7.39 0.98
C ALA A 16 -9.43 7.71 -0.35
N GLN A 17 -9.76 6.99 -1.44
CA GLN A 17 -9.19 7.26 -2.75
C GLN A 17 -9.42 8.72 -3.17
N LYS A 18 -10.69 9.18 -3.19
CA LYS A 18 -11.03 10.57 -3.58
C LYS A 18 -10.36 11.63 -2.71
N TYR A 19 -10.23 11.35 -1.41
CA TYR A 19 -9.55 12.24 -0.48
C TYR A 19 -8.07 12.42 -0.87
N TRP A 20 -7.38 11.31 -1.16
CA TRP A 20 -5.97 11.37 -1.50
C TRP A 20 -5.71 11.89 -2.93
N GLU A 21 -6.59 11.57 -3.89
CA GLU A 21 -6.55 12.16 -5.24
C GLU A 21 -6.67 13.69 -5.21
N LYS A 22 -7.56 14.24 -4.38
CA LYS A 22 -7.67 15.69 -4.16
C LYS A 22 -6.39 16.31 -3.60
N LYS A 23 -5.54 15.51 -2.95
CA LYS A 23 -4.23 15.92 -2.42
C LYS A 23 -3.07 15.65 -3.37
N GLY A 24 -3.36 15.14 -4.56
CA GLY A 24 -2.38 14.94 -5.63
C GLY A 24 -1.92 13.51 -5.85
N LEU A 25 -2.43 12.51 -5.08
CA LEU A 25 -2.17 11.11 -5.38
C LEU A 25 -2.67 10.78 -6.79
N LYS A 26 -1.85 10.11 -7.58
CA LYS A 26 -2.23 9.61 -8.91
C LYS A 26 -2.67 8.16 -8.79
N CYS A 27 -3.89 7.85 -9.22
CA CYS A 27 -4.44 6.49 -9.24
C CYS A 27 -4.93 6.13 -10.64
N GLY A 28 -4.60 4.92 -11.07
CA GLY A 28 -5.22 4.29 -12.23
C GLY A 28 -6.65 3.81 -11.95
N ALA A 29 -7.22 3.09 -12.89
CA ALA A 29 -8.57 2.55 -12.80
C ALA A 29 -8.66 1.38 -11.79
N SER A 30 -9.85 1.18 -11.20
CA SER A 30 -10.18 0.03 -10.34
C SER A 30 -9.28 -0.12 -9.11
N CYS A 31 -8.74 0.98 -8.58
CA CYS A 31 -8.00 0.96 -7.33
C CYS A 31 -8.95 0.90 -6.11
N GLU A 32 -8.51 0.19 -5.06
CA GLU A 32 -9.20 0.10 -3.78
C GLU A 32 -8.27 0.58 -2.66
N ILE A 33 -8.60 1.70 -2.02
CA ILE A 33 -7.84 2.24 -0.89
C ILE A 33 -8.69 2.12 0.37
N TYR A 34 -8.22 1.30 1.31
CA TYR A 34 -8.92 1.05 2.56
C TYR A 34 -8.65 2.14 3.60
N GLU A 35 -9.56 2.24 4.56
CA GLU A 35 -9.45 3.16 5.70
C GLU A 35 -8.13 2.95 6.44
N GLY A 36 -7.51 4.04 6.89
CA GLY A 36 -6.23 4.00 7.62
C GLY A 36 -4.98 3.94 6.75
N ALA A 37 -5.10 3.79 5.44
CA ALA A 37 -3.96 3.98 4.54
C ALA A 37 -3.51 5.45 4.55
N SER A 38 -2.19 5.69 4.52
CA SER A 38 -1.59 7.02 4.56
C SER A 38 -0.58 7.19 3.42
N PHE A 39 -0.70 8.31 2.71
CA PHE A 39 0.19 8.68 1.61
C PHE A 39 1.09 9.87 1.98
N GLY A 40 1.36 10.03 3.28
CA GLY A 40 2.27 11.07 3.78
C GLY A 40 1.77 12.50 3.57
N SER A 41 2.70 13.42 3.61
CA SER A 41 2.48 14.86 3.37
C SER A 41 2.57 15.22 1.88
N GLU A 42 3.26 14.41 1.07
CA GLU A 42 3.50 14.63 -0.36
C GLU A 42 2.86 13.52 -1.23
N PRO A 43 1.52 13.31 -1.20
CA PRO A 43 0.86 12.27 -1.98
C PRO A 43 1.02 12.46 -3.49
N TYR A 44 1.34 13.67 -3.95
CA TYR A 44 1.64 13.99 -5.34
C TYR A 44 2.98 13.39 -5.85
N LEU A 45 3.80 12.82 -4.96
CA LEU A 45 4.99 12.05 -5.33
C LEU A 45 4.69 10.55 -5.51
N ILE A 46 3.42 10.14 -5.36
CA ILE A 46 3.01 8.74 -5.41
C ILE A 46 2.12 8.49 -6.61
N THR A 47 2.43 7.44 -7.36
CA THR A 47 1.62 6.97 -8.48
C THR A 47 1.25 5.52 -8.25
N LEU A 48 -0.04 5.20 -8.34
CA LEU A 48 -0.58 3.85 -8.36
C LEU A 48 -1.09 3.55 -9.77
N GLY A 49 -0.74 2.41 -10.32
CA GLY A 49 -1.28 1.89 -11.56
C GLY A 49 -2.74 1.44 -11.44
N ASN A 50 -3.19 0.62 -12.37
CA ASN A 50 -4.55 0.09 -12.38
C ASN A 50 -4.70 -1.12 -11.45
N HIS A 51 -5.90 -1.33 -10.88
CA HIS A 51 -6.21 -2.48 -10.04
C HIS A 51 -5.24 -2.65 -8.85
N VAL A 52 -4.91 -1.54 -8.19
CA VAL A 52 -4.07 -1.55 -6.99
C VAL A 52 -4.95 -1.55 -5.74
N ARG A 53 -4.72 -2.53 -4.87
CA ARG A 53 -5.37 -2.59 -3.56
C ARG A 53 -4.40 -2.21 -2.46
N VAL A 54 -4.72 -1.14 -1.74
CA VAL A 54 -3.96 -0.65 -0.58
C VAL A 54 -4.76 -0.94 0.69
N ASN A 55 -4.30 -1.87 1.49
CA ASN A 55 -5.00 -2.28 2.71
C ASN A 55 -4.84 -1.27 3.85
N THR A 56 -5.63 -1.52 4.92
CA THR A 56 -5.62 -0.74 6.15
C THR A 56 -4.22 -0.63 6.75
N GLY A 57 -3.87 0.58 7.21
CA GLY A 57 -2.61 0.84 7.90
C GLY A 57 -1.36 0.82 7.02
N VAL A 58 -1.52 0.71 5.69
CA VAL A 58 -0.37 0.87 4.77
C VAL A 58 0.12 2.31 4.83
N PHE A 59 1.44 2.46 4.91
CA PHE A 59 2.08 3.77 5.00
C PHE A 59 3.05 3.98 3.83
N PHE A 60 2.84 5.04 3.07
CA PHE A 60 3.79 5.51 2.05
C PHE A 60 4.61 6.65 2.65
N VAL A 61 5.92 6.50 2.65
CA VAL A 61 6.87 7.50 3.15
C VAL A 61 7.56 8.13 1.95
N THR A 62 7.38 9.41 1.76
CA THR A 62 7.91 10.16 0.58
C THR A 62 9.16 10.95 0.89
N HIS A 63 9.51 11.11 2.17
CA HIS A 63 10.69 11.88 2.58
C HIS A 63 11.47 11.18 3.69
N ASP A 64 12.76 11.47 3.77
CA ASP A 64 13.63 10.96 4.83
C ASP A 64 13.69 11.95 5.99
N GLY A 65 13.09 11.59 7.12
CA GLY A 65 13.12 12.35 8.36
C GLY A 65 14.53 12.47 8.98
N GLY A 66 15.50 11.66 8.56
CA GLY A 66 16.88 11.70 9.03
C GLY A 66 17.60 13.02 8.75
N THR A 67 17.13 13.78 7.75
CA THR A 67 17.63 15.14 7.47
C THR A 67 17.48 16.09 8.67
N TRP A 68 16.54 15.80 9.58
CA TRP A 68 16.41 16.53 10.85
C TRP A 68 17.72 16.55 11.66
N VAL A 69 18.43 15.42 11.71
CA VAL A 69 19.70 15.31 12.44
C VAL A 69 20.76 16.18 11.80
N LEU A 70 20.85 16.16 10.46
CA LEU A 70 21.82 16.98 9.72
C LEU A 70 21.55 18.48 9.91
N ARG A 71 20.28 18.89 9.88
CA ARG A 71 19.87 20.28 10.15
C ARG A 71 20.22 20.75 11.57
N GLY A 72 20.30 19.82 12.54
CA GLY A 72 20.70 20.09 13.92
C GLY A 72 22.22 20.24 14.13
N LEU A 73 23.04 19.89 13.14
CA LEU A 73 24.48 20.10 13.22
C LEU A 73 24.81 21.62 13.11
N ASN A 74 25.84 22.06 13.83
CA ASN A 74 26.30 23.45 13.76
C ASN A 74 27.01 23.75 12.42
N ASN A 75 26.35 23.47 11.33
CA ASN A 75 26.81 23.65 9.96
C ASN A 75 25.72 24.29 9.11
N ASN A 76 25.95 25.52 8.64
CA ASN A 76 24.99 26.26 7.83
C ASN A 76 24.65 25.55 6.50
N GLN A 77 25.51 24.63 6.04
CA GLN A 77 25.33 23.89 4.79
C GLN A 77 24.05 23.03 4.78
N TYR A 78 23.58 22.57 5.94
CA TYR A 78 22.45 21.63 6.05
C TYR A 78 21.16 22.26 6.58
N LYS A 79 21.12 23.60 6.72
CA LYS A 79 20.00 24.28 7.39
C LYS A 79 18.64 24.08 6.73
N ASP A 80 18.60 23.98 5.42
CA ASP A 80 17.39 24.01 4.55
C ASP A 80 17.24 22.76 3.68
N ILE A 81 18.00 21.69 3.97
CA ILE A 81 17.92 20.45 3.18
C ILE A 81 16.68 19.62 3.52
N ASP A 82 16.11 19.01 2.51
CA ASP A 82 15.16 17.91 2.60
C ASP A 82 15.59 16.78 1.65
N LEU A 83 15.11 15.57 1.87
CA LEU A 83 15.35 14.43 1.01
C LEU A 83 14.01 13.74 0.70
N PHE A 84 13.59 13.79 -0.56
CA PHE A 84 12.35 13.20 -1.05
C PHE A 84 12.63 12.08 -2.05
N GLY A 85 11.69 11.14 -2.16
CA GLY A 85 11.68 10.13 -3.20
C GLY A 85 10.28 9.89 -3.73
N THR A 86 10.16 9.68 -5.03
CA THR A 86 8.89 9.24 -5.65
C THR A 86 8.63 7.78 -5.35
N ILE A 87 7.36 7.38 -5.29
CA ILE A 87 6.96 5.98 -5.17
C ILE A 87 6.05 5.64 -6.34
N ASN A 88 6.39 4.60 -7.08
CA ASN A 88 5.59 4.12 -8.19
C ASN A 88 5.16 2.68 -7.94
N VAL A 89 3.88 2.41 -8.12
CA VAL A 89 3.28 1.08 -8.01
C VAL A 89 2.67 0.74 -9.36
N GLY A 90 3.06 -0.39 -9.92
CA GLY A 90 2.56 -0.90 -11.19
C GLY A 90 1.10 -1.36 -11.13
N ASP A 91 0.67 -2.05 -12.16
CA ASP A 91 -0.68 -2.58 -12.30
C ASP A 91 -0.86 -3.91 -11.55
N ASN A 92 -2.10 -4.17 -11.08
CA ASN A 92 -2.48 -5.41 -10.43
C ASN A 92 -1.62 -5.74 -9.20
N VAL A 93 -1.57 -4.80 -8.25
CA VAL A 93 -0.75 -4.92 -7.04
C VAL A 93 -1.63 -4.96 -5.78
N HIS A 94 -1.31 -5.89 -4.88
CA HIS A 94 -1.90 -5.95 -3.55
C HIS A 94 -0.87 -5.56 -2.51
N ILE A 95 -1.16 -4.53 -1.70
CA ILE A 95 -0.31 -4.10 -0.60
C ILE A 95 -0.99 -4.47 0.71
N GLY A 96 -0.39 -5.42 1.42
CA GLY A 96 -0.92 -6.01 2.65
C GLY A 96 -0.99 -5.02 3.81
N THR A 97 -1.85 -5.33 4.77
CA THR A 97 -2.09 -4.53 5.98
C THR A 97 -0.80 -4.16 6.70
N ASN A 98 -0.69 -2.89 7.13
CA ASN A 98 0.45 -2.33 7.86
C ASN A 98 1.80 -2.41 7.13
N ALA A 99 1.83 -2.60 5.82
CA ALA A 99 3.07 -2.48 5.06
C ALA A 99 3.54 -1.02 5.00
N ILE A 100 4.86 -0.81 4.95
CA ILE A 100 5.48 0.51 4.81
C ILE A 100 6.27 0.53 3.51
N ILE A 101 6.02 1.52 2.66
CA ILE A 101 6.73 1.71 1.41
C ILE A 101 7.63 2.94 1.56
N MET A 102 8.93 2.72 1.39
CA MET A 102 9.95 3.75 1.62
C MET A 102 10.17 4.66 0.40
N PRO A 103 10.78 5.84 0.57
CA PRO A 103 11.03 6.78 -0.51
C PRO A 103 11.89 6.16 -1.63
N GLY A 104 11.59 6.48 -2.87
CA GLY A 104 12.35 6.05 -4.05
C GLY A 104 11.98 4.66 -4.58
N VAL A 105 11.07 3.93 -3.93
CA VAL A 105 10.71 2.55 -4.28
C VAL A 105 9.79 2.49 -5.51
N ASN A 106 10.12 1.55 -6.42
CA ASN A 106 9.24 1.12 -7.50
C ASN A 106 8.77 -0.31 -7.24
N ILE A 107 7.47 -0.55 -7.29
CA ILE A 107 6.85 -1.87 -7.22
C ILE A 107 6.32 -2.21 -8.61
N GLY A 108 6.76 -3.32 -9.17
CA GLY A 108 6.37 -3.79 -10.50
C GLY A 108 4.92 -4.24 -10.58
N ASN A 109 4.56 -4.80 -11.73
CA ASN A 109 3.22 -5.32 -12.00
C ASN A 109 3.00 -6.71 -11.40
N ASN A 110 1.73 -7.08 -11.15
CA ASN A 110 1.34 -8.40 -10.63
C ASN A 110 2.08 -8.76 -9.34
N CYS A 111 2.13 -7.85 -8.37
CA CYS A 111 2.88 -8.04 -7.13
C CYS A 111 1.97 -8.18 -5.91
N ILE A 112 2.40 -9.00 -4.95
CA ILE A 112 1.81 -9.07 -3.62
C ILE A 112 2.86 -8.62 -2.60
N ILE A 113 2.55 -7.56 -1.88
CA ILE A 113 3.35 -7.12 -0.72
C ILE A 113 2.69 -7.67 0.54
N GLY A 114 3.43 -8.47 1.28
CA GLY A 114 2.94 -9.12 2.51
C GLY A 114 2.58 -8.12 3.61
N CYS A 115 1.69 -8.54 4.52
CA CYS A 115 1.32 -7.71 5.67
C CYS A 115 2.54 -7.41 6.55
N GLY A 116 2.64 -6.17 7.05
CA GLY A 116 3.75 -5.72 7.90
C GLY A 116 5.11 -5.62 7.20
N ALA A 117 5.18 -5.78 5.90
CA ALA A 117 6.44 -5.66 5.15
C ALA A 117 6.96 -4.21 5.16
N ILE A 118 8.29 -4.04 5.24
CA ILE A 118 8.94 -2.73 5.02
C ILE A 118 9.72 -2.79 3.72
N VAL A 119 9.17 -2.17 2.67
CA VAL A 119 9.75 -2.17 1.33
C VAL A 119 10.75 -1.03 1.21
N THR A 120 12.03 -1.37 1.17
CA THR A 120 13.16 -0.43 1.14
C THR A 120 13.90 -0.42 -0.20
N HIS A 121 13.54 -1.32 -1.12
CA HIS A 121 14.15 -1.47 -2.44
C HIS A 121 13.07 -1.82 -3.46
N ASP A 122 13.37 -1.63 -4.73
CA ASP A 122 12.47 -1.98 -5.82
C ASP A 122 12.05 -3.45 -5.79
N ILE A 123 10.80 -3.69 -6.15
CA ILE A 123 10.18 -5.01 -6.25
C ILE A 123 9.91 -5.28 -7.73
N PRO A 124 10.49 -6.35 -8.31
CA PRO A 124 10.27 -6.69 -9.70
C PRO A 124 8.85 -7.16 -9.99
N ASP A 125 8.48 -7.26 -11.28
CA ASP A 125 7.20 -7.79 -11.71
C ASP A 125 6.98 -9.24 -11.28
N ASN A 126 5.71 -9.65 -11.17
CA ASN A 126 5.24 -11.04 -11.03
C ASN A 126 5.78 -11.75 -9.78
N CYS A 127 5.86 -11.07 -8.66
CA CYS A 127 6.41 -11.67 -7.45
C CYS A 127 5.67 -11.29 -6.16
N ILE A 128 6.00 -12.04 -5.12
CA ILE A 128 5.55 -11.80 -3.75
C ILE A 128 6.76 -11.36 -2.93
N ALA A 129 6.63 -10.22 -2.26
CA ALA A 129 7.66 -9.71 -1.36
C ALA A 129 7.10 -9.54 0.05
N ALA A 130 7.86 -9.94 1.05
CA ALA A 130 7.46 -9.84 2.45
C ALA A 130 8.66 -9.67 3.38
N GLY A 131 8.40 -9.32 4.63
CA GLY A 131 9.41 -9.21 5.69
C GLY A 131 9.94 -7.80 5.94
N VAL A 132 10.90 -7.70 6.87
CA VAL A 132 11.55 -6.47 7.30
C VAL A 132 13.07 -6.68 7.31
N PRO A 133 13.79 -6.11 6.37
CA PRO A 133 13.31 -5.47 5.13
C PRO A 133 12.64 -6.49 4.19
N ALA A 134 11.71 -6.02 3.36
CA ALA A 134 11.01 -6.88 2.39
C ALA A 134 11.99 -7.49 1.38
N ARG A 135 11.77 -8.78 1.09
CA ARG A 135 12.49 -9.53 0.05
C ARG A 135 11.50 -10.32 -0.78
N VAL A 136 11.83 -10.52 -2.05
CA VAL A 136 11.08 -11.45 -2.90
C VAL A 136 11.20 -12.85 -2.30
N ILE A 137 10.06 -13.50 -2.09
CA ILE A 137 9.97 -14.83 -1.48
C ILE A 137 9.55 -15.92 -2.47
N GLU A 138 8.71 -15.59 -3.43
CA GLU A 138 8.27 -16.50 -4.49
C GLU A 138 7.68 -15.72 -5.68
N SER A 139 7.50 -16.37 -6.83
CA SER A 139 6.78 -15.80 -7.96
C SER A 139 5.27 -15.94 -7.80
N ILE A 140 4.49 -15.15 -8.56
CA ILE A 140 3.02 -15.29 -8.62
C ILE A 140 2.62 -16.68 -9.11
N ASP A 141 3.36 -17.25 -10.07
CA ASP A 141 3.08 -18.59 -10.58
C ASP A 141 3.32 -19.65 -9.51
N GLN A 142 4.43 -19.56 -8.76
CA GLN A 142 4.71 -20.46 -7.65
C GLN A 142 3.62 -20.37 -6.56
N TYR A 143 3.19 -19.14 -6.23
CA TYR A 143 2.10 -18.93 -5.28
C TYR A 143 0.79 -19.57 -5.76
N SER A 144 0.44 -19.34 -7.03
CA SER A 144 -0.77 -19.88 -7.63
C SER A 144 -0.76 -21.43 -7.61
N GLU A 145 0.33 -22.04 -8.04
CA GLU A 145 0.48 -23.50 -8.06
C GLU A 145 0.42 -24.10 -6.65
N LYS A 146 1.12 -23.51 -5.70
CA LYS A 146 1.13 -23.94 -4.30
C LYS A 146 -0.24 -23.92 -3.63
N HIS A 147 -1.11 -22.98 -4.01
CA HIS A 147 -2.40 -22.78 -3.35
C HIS A 147 -3.61 -23.25 -4.15
N LYS A 148 -3.44 -23.72 -5.40
CA LYS A 148 -4.55 -24.02 -6.32
C LYS A 148 -5.59 -24.97 -5.73
N GLU A 149 -5.17 -26.01 -5.01
CA GLU A 149 -6.08 -26.98 -4.36
C GLU A 149 -6.80 -26.40 -3.14
N SER A 150 -6.32 -25.28 -2.60
CA SER A 150 -6.91 -24.58 -1.45
C SER A 150 -7.81 -23.43 -1.85
N PHE A 151 -7.89 -23.08 -3.13
CA PHE A 151 -8.75 -22.00 -3.60
C PHE A 151 -10.22 -22.33 -3.44
N LEU A 152 -10.94 -21.42 -2.80
CA LEU A 152 -12.40 -21.53 -2.63
C LEU A 152 -13.10 -20.52 -3.53
N HIS A 153 -14.00 -21.02 -4.41
CA HIS A 153 -14.74 -20.18 -5.34
C HIS A 153 -15.93 -19.46 -4.66
N THR A 154 -15.62 -18.65 -3.64
CA THR A 154 -16.63 -17.97 -2.80
C THR A 154 -16.82 -16.49 -3.13
N LYS A 155 -16.10 -15.94 -4.12
CA LYS A 155 -16.09 -14.49 -4.41
C LYS A 155 -17.46 -13.95 -4.85
N LEU A 156 -18.26 -14.78 -5.52
CA LEU A 156 -19.59 -14.42 -6.05
C LEU A 156 -20.73 -14.76 -5.08
N LEU A 157 -20.44 -15.40 -3.95
CA LEU A 157 -21.46 -15.72 -2.95
C LEU A 157 -21.85 -14.48 -2.15
N THR A 158 -23.11 -14.42 -1.73
CA THR A 158 -23.58 -13.45 -0.73
C THR A 158 -22.88 -13.69 0.61
N SER A 159 -22.90 -12.70 1.49
CA SER A 159 -22.29 -12.82 2.83
C SER A 159 -22.85 -14.01 3.63
N THR A 160 -24.15 -14.28 3.51
CA THR A 160 -24.83 -15.39 4.19
C THR A 160 -24.39 -16.74 3.63
N GLU A 161 -24.47 -16.94 2.31
CA GLU A 161 -24.01 -18.15 1.63
C GLU A 161 -22.54 -18.46 1.90
N LYS A 162 -21.69 -17.42 1.83
CA LYS A 162 -20.27 -17.56 2.13
C LYS A 162 -20.04 -18.00 3.58
N LYS A 163 -20.77 -17.43 4.54
CA LYS A 163 -20.69 -17.82 5.95
C LYS A 163 -21.08 -19.28 6.16
N GLU A 164 -22.19 -19.71 5.61
CA GLU A 164 -22.66 -21.10 5.69
C GLU A 164 -21.65 -22.07 5.07
N TYR A 165 -21.15 -21.77 3.88
CA TYR A 165 -20.14 -22.56 3.19
C TYR A 165 -18.88 -22.75 4.08
N LEU A 166 -18.33 -21.67 4.61
CA LEU A 166 -17.10 -21.69 5.43
C LEU A 166 -17.30 -22.43 6.77
N LEU A 167 -18.48 -22.31 7.41
CA LEU A 167 -18.79 -23.04 8.64
C LEU A 167 -18.95 -24.55 8.39
N ASN A 168 -19.45 -24.96 7.23
CA ASN A 168 -19.59 -26.36 6.88
C ASN A 168 -18.25 -27.05 6.54
N LEU A 169 -17.24 -26.28 6.03
CA LEU A 169 -15.89 -26.81 5.84
C LEU A 169 -15.21 -27.22 7.16
N ARG A 170 -15.54 -26.57 8.28
CA ARG A 170 -14.96 -26.89 9.60
C ARG A 170 -15.51 -28.17 10.24
N LYS A 171 -16.60 -28.73 9.68
CA LYS A 171 -17.26 -29.95 10.20
C LYS A 171 -16.75 -31.25 9.54
N LYS A 172 -15.90 -31.11 8.52
CA LYS A 172 -15.19 -32.21 7.86
C LYS A 172 -13.73 -32.29 8.34
#